data_182a4bab0df7100190bb761315373e40
#
_entry.id   182a4bab0df7100190bb761315373e40
#
_cell.length_a   1.000
_cell.length_b   1.000
_cell.length_c   1.000
_cell.angle_alpha   90.00
_cell.angle_beta   90.00
_cell.angle_gamma   90.00
#
_symmetry.space_group_name_H-M   'P 1'
#
loop_
_entity.id
_entity.type
_entity.pdbx_description
1 polymer ?
#
loop_
_entity_poly.entity_id
_entity_poly.type
_entity_poly.pdbx_seq_one_letter_code
_entity_poly.pdbx_strand_id
1 'polypeptide(L)'
;MKKPIEIIIGGRTIPLYYSAFELVAIQEEIGCTAYQLRDEVFGIRQADEDDPKSIVFDVATDTKKTKKLGTLIRILGNAGLEEAGQEPDLTDKWILRNIKSGMILVYAVVLFNVIREGNKMESAEKEETGPVDVLVEEQNAKKQPGS
;
A
#
# COMPACT_ATOMS: atom_id res chain seq x y z
N MET A 1 8.85 -16.69 7.60
CA MET A 1 8.91 -15.31 7.34
C MET A 1 8.44 -15.02 5.94
N LYS A 2 7.62 -14.01 5.79
CA LYS A 2 7.12 -13.67 4.50
C LYS A 2 8.13 -12.93 3.70
N LYS A 3 8.18 -13.20 2.43
CA LYS A 3 9.05 -12.45 1.56
C LYS A 3 8.43 -11.09 1.34
N PRO A 4 9.22 -10.06 1.21
CA PRO A 4 8.66 -8.73 0.95
C PRO A 4 8.06 -8.70 -0.44
N ILE A 5 7.09 -7.84 -0.63
CA ILE A 5 6.54 -7.60 -1.95
C ILE A 5 7.53 -6.69 -2.65
N GLU A 6 7.84 -6.99 -3.89
CA GLU A 6 8.81 -6.22 -4.64
C GLU A 6 8.23 -5.69 -5.94
N ILE A 7 8.77 -4.59 -6.42
CA ILE A 7 8.43 -4.09 -7.74
C ILE A 7 9.73 -3.88 -8.49
N ILE A 8 9.65 -3.81 -9.80
CA ILE A 8 10.83 -3.57 -10.62
C ILE A 8 10.60 -2.28 -11.38
N ILE A 9 11.48 -1.31 -11.19
CA ILE A 9 11.42 -0.04 -11.89
C ILE A 9 12.78 0.22 -12.48
N GLY A 10 12.83 0.48 -13.77
CA GLY A 10 14.10 0.77 -14.44
C GLY A 10 15.11 -0.35 -14.29
N GLY A 11 14.64 -1.58 -14.26
CA GLY A 11 15.54 -2.73 -14.11
C GLY A 11 15.99 -2.98 -12.68
N ARG A 12 15.57 -2.17 -11.73
CA ARG A 12 15.98 -2.32 -10.35
C ARG A 12 14.86 -2.95 -9.55
N THR A 13 15.18 -3.97 -8.75
CA THR A 13 14.19 -4.62 -7.90
C THR A 13 14.13 -3.87 -6.58
N ILE A 14 12.95 -3.42 -6.22
CA ILE A 14 12.75 -2.60 -5.05
C ILE A 14 11.78 -3.28 -4.11
N PRO A 15 12.22 -3.65 -2.90
CA PRO A 15 11.30 -4.23 -1.93
C PRO A 15 10.47 -3.11 -1.32
N LEU A 16 9.24 -3.42 -0.95
CA LEU A 16 8.35 -2.42 -0.38
C LEU A 16 8.08 -2.76 1.07
N TYR A 17 8.00 -1.74 1.90
CA TYR A 17 7.73 -1.96 3.32
C TYR A 17 6.81 -0.85 3.84
N TYR A 18 5.83 -1.20 4.65
CA TYR A 18 4.89 -0.24 5.18
C TYR A 18 4.71 -0.49 6.67
N SER A 19 4.95 0.52 7.47
CA SER A 19 4.78 0.45 8.90
C SER A 19 4.21 1.78 9.37
N ALA A 20 4.07 1.98 10.67
CA ALA A 20 3.58 3.22 11.21
C ALA A 20 4.47 4.39 10.82
N PHE A 21 5.76 4.16 10.65
CA PHE A 21 6.66 5.23 10.26
C PHE A 21 6.28 5.75 8.87
N GLU A 22 5.99 4.84 7.94
CA GLU A 22 5.60 5.23 6.60
C GLU A 22 4.21 5.88 6.59
N LEU A 23 3.34 5.47 7.51
CA LEU A 23 2.04 6.10 7.62
C LEU A 23 2.22 7.59 7.95
N VAL A 24 3.13 7.92 8.86
CA VAL A 24 3.40 9.30 9.20
C VAL A 24 4.02 10.04 8.01
N ALA A 25 4.95 9.40 7.31
CA ALA A 25 5.59 10.02 6.16
C ALA A 25 4.57 10.32 5.06
N ILE A 26 3.62 9.42 4.85
CA ILE A 26 2.58 9.63 3.86
C ILE A 26 1.78 10.87 4.22
N GLN A 27 1.40 11.00 5.48
CA GLN A 27 0.61 12.13 5.88
C GLN A 27 1.40 13.43 5.76
N GLU A 28 2.66 13.42 6.11
CA GLU A 28 3.47 14.62 6.01
C GLU A 28 3.87 14.99 4.59
N GLU A 29 4.19 14.03 3.77
CA GLU A 29 4.67 14.33 2.42
C GLU A 29 3.61 14.32 1.34
N ILE A 30 2.60 13.50 1.45
CA ILE A 30 1.54 13.45 0.45
C ILE A 30 0.36 14.31 0.88
N GLY A 31 0.21 14.48 2.19
CA GLY A 31 -0.83 15.34 2.69
C GLY A 31 -2.18 14.65 2.89
N CYS A 32 -2.17 13.33 3.00
CA CYS A 32 -3.42 12.64 3.24
C CYS A 32 -3.19 11.47 4.19
N THR A 33 -4.25 11.00 4.80
CA THR A 33 -4.14 9.86 5.72
C THR A 33 -4.16 8.59 4.90
N ALA A 34 -3.89 7.47 5.55
CA ALA A 34 -3.93 6.18 4.87
C ALA A 34 -5.31 5.89 4.32
N TYR A 35 -6.36 6.33 5.02
CA TYR A 35 -7.70 6.12 4.52
C TYR A 35 -7.97 6.95 3.28
N GLN A 36 -7.38 8.11 3.19
CA GLN A 36 -7.62 8.98 2.05
C GLN A 36 -6.83 8.57 0.82
N LEU A 37 -5.86 7.66 0.96
CA LEU A 37 -5.10 7.21 -0.19
C LEU A 37 -5.99 6.62 -1.26
N ARG A 38 -7.07 5.97 -0.86
CA ARG A 38 -7.98 5.38 -1.82
C ARG A 38 -8.48 6.42 -2.80
N ASP A 39 -8.87 7.59 -2.31
CA ASP A 39 -9.39 8.63 -3.18
C ASP A 39 -8.33 9.57 -3.69
N GLU A 40 -7.38 9.94 -2.84
CA GLU A 40 -6.41 10.96 -3.20
C GLU A 40 -5.24 10.48 -4.06
N VAL A 41 -4.89 9.23 -3.96
CA VAL A 41 -3.76 8.71 -4.70
C VAL A 41 -4.20 7.68 -5.73
N PHE A 42 -4.95 6.67 -5.30
CA PHE A 42 -5.33 5.60 -6.22
C PHE A 42 -6.56 5.92 -7.05
N GLY A 43 -7.42 6.78 -6.54
CA GLY A 43 -8.65 7.14 -7.26
C GLY A 43 -9.51 5.91 -7.54
N ILE A 44 -9.75 5.09 -6.51
CA ILE A 44 -10.52 3.87 -6.68
C ILE A 44 -12.00 4.21 -6.71
N ARG A 45 -12.70 3.74 -7.69
CA ARG A 45 -14.14 3.96 -7.77
C ARG A 45 -14.80 2.80 -8.50
N GLN A 46 -16.10 2.74 -8.43
CA GLN A 46 -16.87 1.72 -9.10
C GLN A 46 -17.29 2.28 -10.45
N ALA A 47 -16.93 1.61 -11.52
CA ALA A 47 -17.21 2.10 -12.85
C ALA A 47 -18.70 1.96 -13.20
N ASP A 48 -19.35 0.90 -12.67
CA ASP A 48 -20.74 0.66 -12.97
C ASP A 48 -21.44 0.48 -11.65
N GLU A 49 -22.39 1.33 -11.34
CA GLU A 49 -23.08 1.29 -10.08
C GLU A 49 -23.76 -0.04 -9.85
N ASP A 50 -24.20 -0.71 -10.89
CA ASP A 50 -24.89 -1.96 -10.74
C ASP A 50 -23.95 -3.15 -10.63
N ASP A 51 -22.67 -2.96 -10.80
CA ASP A 51 -21.71 -4.05 -10.76
C ASP A 51 -20.64 -3.77 -9.72
N PRO A 52 -20.75 -4.31 -8.54
CA PRO A 52 -19.78 -4.03 -7.49
C PRO A 52 -18.37 -4.50 -7.82
N LYS A 53 -18.23 -5.33 -8.84
CA LYS A 53 -16.92 -5.79 -9.21
C LYS A 53 -16.23 -4.91 -10.22
N SER A 54 -16.92 -3.90 -10.72
CA SER A 54 -16.34 -3.04 -11.73
C SER A 54 -15.53 -1.94 -11.08
N ILE A 55 -14.36 -2.27 -10.58
CA ILE A 55 -13.51 -1.31 -9.89
C ILE A 55 -12.48 -0.74 -10.84
N VAL A 56 -12.29 0.55 -10.84
CA VAL A 56 -11.27 1.19 -11.65
C VAL A 56 -10.43 2.10 -10.79
N PHE A 57 -9.21 2.33 -11.23
CA PHE A 57 -8.27 3.21 -10.55
C PHE A 57 -7.99 4.38 -11.48
N ASP A 58 -8.18 5.59 -11.03
CA ASP A 58 -7.97 6.77 -11.86
C ASP A 58 -6.56 7.34 -11.78
N VAL A 59 -5.67 6.70 -11.05
CA VAL A 59 -4.33 7.22 -10.83
C VAL A 59 -3.59 7.50 -12.13
N ALA A 60 -3.81 6.72 -13.15
CA ALA A 60 -3.07 6.88 -14.39
C ALA A 60 -3.60 8.02 -15.28
N THR A 61 -4.79 8.53 -14.98
CA THR A 61 -5.37 9.58 -15.81
C THR A 61 -5.42 10.92 -15.10
N ASP A 62 -4.86 11.01 -13.90
CA ASP A 62 -4.86 12.26 -13.14
C ASP A 62 -3.42 12.54 -12.75
N THR A 63 -2.84 13.60 -13.32
CA THR A 63 -1.41 13.88 -13.08
C THR A 63 -1.10 14.12 -11.62
N LYS A 64 -2.05 14.67 -10.87
CA LYS A 64 -1.78 14.90 -9.46
C LYS A 64 -1.69 13.56 -8.74
N LYS A 65 -2.55 12.61 -9.10
CA LYS A 65 -2.51 11.31 -8.47
C LYS A 65 -1.28 10.54 -8.91
N THR A 66 -0.88 10.69 -10.17
CA THR A 66 0.33 10.03 -10.65
C THR A 66 1.55 10.53 -9.87
N LYS A 67 1.61 11.85 -9.62
CA LYS A 67 2.73 12.38 -8.87
C LYS A 67 2.72 11.85 -7.44
N LYS A 68 1.57 11.78 -6.82
CA LYS A 68 1.46 11.27 -5.46
C LYS A 68 1.83 9.79 -5.41
N LEU A 69 1.51 9.05 -6.46
CA LEU A 69 1.90 7.65 -6.53
C LEU A 69 3.42 7.54 -6.56
N GLY A 70 4.08 8.40 -7.31
CA GLY A 70 5.55 8.40 -7.34
C GLY A 70 6.13 8.62 -5.96
N THR A 71 5.57 9.57 -5.22
CA THR A 71 6.03 9.84 -3.86
C THR A 71 5.77 8.64 -2.96
N LEU A 72 4.60 8.00 -3.13
CA LEU A 72 4.26 6.84 -2.33
C LEU A 72 5.23 5.70 -2.61
N ILE A 73 5.58 5.47 -3.86
CA ILE A 73 6.54 4.45 -4.23
C ILE A 73 7.87 4.76 -3.56
N ARG A 74 8.29 6.03 -3.55
CA ARG A 74 9.55 6.40 -2.92
C ARG A 74 9.51 6.10 -1.42
N ILE A 75 8.42 6.45 -0.76
CA ILE A 75 8.31 6.23 0.68
C ILE A 75 8.39 4.74 1.01
N LEU A 76 7.56 3.93 0.35
CA LEU A 76 7.54 2.51 0.65
C LEU A 76 8.78 1.79 0.12
N GLY A 77 9.31 2.25 -1.00
CA GLY A 77 10.50 1.63 -1.58
C GLY A 77 11.74 1.91 -0.78
N ASN A 78 11.90 3.16 -0.32
CA ASN A 78 13.06 3.48 0.51
C ASN A 78 12.97 2.74 1.85
N ALA A 79 11.76 2.57 2.37
CA ALA A 79 11.59 1.81 3.60
C ALA A 79 11.99 0.35 3.38
N GLY A 80 11.60 -0.21 2.24
CA GLY A 80 11.97 -1.59 1.93
C GLY A 80 13.47 -1.76 1.72
N LEU A 81 14.10 -0.79 1.06
CA LEU A 81 15.54 -0.85 0.86
C LEU A 81 16.25 -0.80 2.20
N GLU A 82 15.79 0.09 3.07
CA GLU A 82 16.40 0.22 4.36
C GLU A 82 16.25 -1.07 5.16
N GLU A 83 15.08 -1.68 5.13
CA GLU A 83 14.86 -2.93 5.83
C GLU A 83 15.73 -4.06 5.26
N ALA A 84 16.08 -3.96 4.00
CA ALA A 84 16.93 -4.97 3.37
C ALA A 84 18.43 -4.63 3.51
N GLY A 85 18.76 -3.59 4.24
CA GLY A 85 20.15 -3.20 4.43
C GLY A 85 20.76 -2.52 3.22
N GLN A 86 19.92 -1.96 2.36
CA GLN A 86 20.40 -1.29 1.16
C GLN A 86 20.17 0.21 1.28
N GLU A 87 20.84 0.97 0.42
CA GLU A 87 20.76 2.42 0.48
C GLU A 87 19.38 2.91 0.05
N PRO A 88 18.68 3.68 0.87
CA PRO A 88 17.36 4.21 0.51
C PRO A 88 17.53 5.47 -0.33
N ASP A 89 17.92 5.31 -1.56
CA ASP A 89 18.28 6.41 -2.44
C ASP A 89 17.27 6.74 -3.53
N LEU A 90 16.04 6.26 -3.43
CA LEU A 90 15.04 6.57 -4.44
C LEU A 90 14.60 8.02 -4.35
N THR A 91 14.30 8.62 -5.50
CA THR A 91 13.75 9.97 -5.54
C THR A 91 12.49 9.95 -6.39
N ASP A 92 11.61 10.92 -6.18
CA ASP A 92 10.38 10.99 -6.98
C ASP A 92 10.74 11.14 -8.45
N LYS A 93 11.73 11.95 -8.75
CA LYS A 93 12.09 12.16 -10.14
C LYS A 93 12.57 10.89 -10.81
N TRP A 94 13.44 10.14 -10.15
CA TRP A 94 13.93 8.89 -10.73
C TRP A 94 12.79 7.91 -10.95
N ILE A 95 11.90 7.82 -9.97
CA ILE A 95 10.77 6.91 -10.07
C ILE A 95 9.88 7.29 -11.24
N LEU A 96 9.46 8.54 -11.29
CA LEU A 96 8.55 8.95 -12.33
C LEU A 96 9.19 8.86 -13.72
N ARG A 97 10.50 9.08 -13.80
CA ARG A 97 11.18 8.99 -15.06
C ARG A 97 11.30 7.54 -15.54
N ASN A 98 11.33 6.60 -14.63
CA ASN A 98 11.54 5.19 -14.99
C ASN A 98 10.26 4.34 -15.00
N ILE A 99 9.13 4.91 -14.67
CA ILE A 99 7.87 4.18 -14.75
C ILE A 99 7.28 4.44 -16.12
N LYS A 100 6.93 3.39 -16.85
CA LYS A 100 6.26 3.57 -18.11
C LYS A 100 4.80 3.79 -17.83
N SER A 101 4.17 4.67 -18.60
CA SER A 101 2.79 5.03 -18.33
C SER A 101 1.86 3.82 -18.30
N GLY A 102 2.16 2.82 -19.10
CA GLY A 102 1.32 1.62 -19.12
C GLY A 102 1.43 0.78 -17.87
N MET A 103 2.42 1.07 -17.00
CA MET A 103 2.61 0.30 -15.77
C MET A 103 2.11 1.02 -14.54
N ILE A 104 1.62 2.25 -14.67
CA ILE A 104 1.18 3.02 -13.51
C ILE A 104 0.11 2.26 -12.74
N LEU A 105 -0.86 1.70 -13.42
CA LEU A 105 -1.94 1.01 -12.75
C LEU A 105 -1.42 -0.22 -12.02
N VAL A 106 -0.47 -0.91 -12.61
CA VAL A 106 0.07 -2.12 -12.01
C VAL A 106 0.74 -1.77 -10.68
N TYR A 107 1.57 -0.71 -10.68
CA TYR A 107 2.22 -0.32 -9.45
C TYR A 107 1.20 0.16 -8.42
N ALA A 108 0.14 0.84 -8.86
CA ALA A 108 -0.87 1.31 -7.93
C ALA A 108 -1.54 0.14 -7.21
N VAL A 109 -1.85 -0.92 -7.94
CA VAL A 109 -2.49 -2.08 -7.35
C VAL A 109 -1.55 -2.74 -6.35
N VAL A 110 -0.27 -2.85 -6.69
CA VAL A 110 0.69 -3.48 -5.81
C VAL A 110 0.82 -2.68 -4.51
N LEU A 111 0.95 -1.35 -4.62
CA LEU A 111 1.09 -0.54 -3.44
C LEU A 111 -0.16 -0.56 -2.58
N PHE A 112 -1.32 -0.57 -3.21
CA PHE A 112 -2.57 -0.65 -2.48
C PHE A 112 -2.57 -1.93 -1.65
N ASN A 113 -2.11 -3.04 -2.23
CA ASN A 113 -2.07 -4.30 -1.52
C ASN A 113 -1.05 -4.29 -0.38
N VAL A 114 0.10 -3.67 -0.56
CA VAL A 114 1.11 -3.60 0.48
C VAL A 114 0.55 -2.85 1.68
N ILE A 115 -0.13 -1.73 1.44
CA ILE A 115 -0.67 -0.94 2.51
C ILE A 115 -1.81 -1.68 3.20
N ARG A 116 -2.66 -2.34 2.41
CA ARG A 116 -3.76 -3.06 2.98
C ARG A 116 -3.26 -4.19 3.87
N GLU A 117 -2.21 -4.90 3.44
CA GLU A 117 -1.66 -5.96 4.24
C GLU A 117 -1.01 -5.40 5.51
N GLY A 118 -0.36 -4.27 5.41
CA GLY A 118 0.27 -3.66 6.57
C GLY A 118 -0.72 -3.13 7.58
N ASN A 119 -1.94 -2.86 7.16
CA ASN A 119 -2.96 -2.36 8.06
C ASN A 119 -3.76 -3.48 8.72
N LYS A 120 -3.55 -4.72 8.31
CA LYS A 120 -4.30 -5.80 8.91
C LYS A 120 -3.81 -6.05 10.31
N MET A 121 -4.72 -6.44 11.17
CA MET A 121 -4.33 -6.80 12.50
C MET A 121 -3.66 -8.15 12.40
N GLU A 122 -2.64 -8.33 13.20
CA GLU A 122 -1.90 -9.56 13.15
C GLU A 122 -2.60 -10.68 13.84
N SER A 123 -3.63 -11.13 13.27
CA SER A 123 -4.37 -12.16 13.87
C SER A 123 -3.57 -13.40 14.05
N ALA A 124 -2.74 -13.64 13.13
CA ALA A 124 -1.98 -14.83 13.24
C ALA A 124 -1.22 -14.87 14.49
N GLU A 125 -0.64 -13.78 14.83
CA GLU A 125 0.05 -13.74 15.99
C GLU A 125 -0.84 -13.91 17.08
N LYS A 126 -1.97 -13.40 16.99
CA LYS A 126 -2.84 -13.49 18.04
C LYS A 126 -3.37 -14.82 18.15
N GLU A 127 -3.50 -15.52 17.15
CA GLU A 127 -4.02 -16.80 17.25
C GLU A 127 -3.21 -17.64 18.16
N GLU A 128 -2.03 -17.39 18.24
CA GLU A 128 -1.26 -18.17 19.06
C GLU A 128 -1.37 -17.73 20.43
N THR A 129 -1.62 -16.53 20.66
CA THR A 129 -1.67 -16.02 21.97
C THR A 129 -3.02 -16.04 22.48
N GLY A 130 -3.97 -15.79 21.68
CA GLY A 130 -5.29 -15.76 22.15
C GLY A 130 -5.80 -14.55 22.81
N PRO A 131 -5.27 -14.11 23.83
CA PRO A 131 -5.84 -13.03 24.55
C PRO A 131 -6.10 -11.79 23.80
N VAL A 132 -5.21 -11.37 23.10
CA VAL A 132 -5.37 -10.18 22.39
C VAL A 132 -6.40 -10.35 21.40
N ASP A 133 -6.50 -11.52 20.89
CA ASP A 133 -7.45 -11.71 19.90
C ASP A 133 -8.78 -11.67 20.38
N VAL A 134 -9.01 -11.81 21.59
CA VAL A 134 -10.33 -11.81 22.07
C VAL A 134 -11.11 -10.68 21.55
N LEU A 135 -10.65 -9.49 21.67
CA LEU A 135 -11.38 -8.40 21.14
C LEU A 135 -11.57 -8.50 19.69
N VAL A 136 -10.58 -8.81 19.00
CA VAL A 136 -10.65 -8.90 17.60
C VAL A 136 -11.54 -10.02 17.22
N GLU A 137 -11.43 -11.11 17.85
CA GLU A 137 -12.25 -12.15 17.52
C GLU A 137 -13.60 -11.97 17.85
N GLU A 138 -13.92 -11.25 18.82
CA GLU A 138 -15.25 -11.01 19.07
C GLU A 138 -15.81 -10.30 18.01
N GLN A 139 -15.14 -9.49 17.36
CA GLN A 139 -15.71 -8.83 16.29
C GLN A 139 -15.78 -9.67 15.18
N ASN A 140 -14.89 -10.49 14.96
CA ASN A 140 -14.96 -11.31 13.84
C ASN A 140 -15.79 -12.39 14.10
N ALA A 141 -15.68 -12.92 15.19
CA ALA A 141 -16.33 -14.09 15.37
C ALA A 141 -17.61 -13.93 15.74
N LYS A 142 -17.92 -12.90 15.95
CA LYS A 142 -19.15 -12.73 16.25
C LYS A 142 -19.64 -13.33 15.24
N LYS A 143 -18.91 -13.61 14.46
CA LYS A 143 -19.30 -14.19 13.46
C LYS A 143 -19.08 -15.53 13.79
N GLN A 144 -18.61 -15.88 14.73
CA GLN A 144 -18.41 -17.12 14.94
C GLN A 144 -18.31 -17.33 16.22
N PRO A 145 -18.92 -17.48 16.77
CA PRO A 145 -18.94 -17.63 17.94
C PRO A 145 -17.91 -17.88 18.50
N GLY A 146 -17.68 -17.61 18.68
CA GLY A 146 -16.90 -17.87 19.11
C GLY A 146 -16.35 -17.95 19.38
N SER A 147 -16.50 -17.84 19.33
CA SER A 147 -15.84 -17.96 19.62
C SER A 147 -15.35 -17.33 19.56
#